data_2b1ece1b5e91c1ff2785c89f0261a8ca
#
_entry.id   2b1ece1b5e91c1ff2785c89f0261a8ca
#
_cell.length_a   1.000
_cell.length_b   1.000
_cell.length_c   1.000
_cell.angle_alpha   90.00
_cell.angle_beta   90.00
_cell.angle_gamma   90.00
#
_symmetry.space_group_name_H-M   'P 1'
#
loop_
_entity.id
_entity.type
_entity.pdbx_description
1 polymer ?
#
loop_
_entity_poly.entity_id
_entity_poly.type
_entity_poly.pdbx_seq_one_letter_code
_entity_poly.pdbx_strand_id
1 'polypeptide(L)'
;MRWAASPKLHMMDSGVAARLMRLSPEKLTRRDPTSLTEFGHLLETFVVGEIQREASWLDGIAGVGHWRTRDGDEVDLVVERDDGAIIAFEVKAGSRIQGGDFQPMRKLRDSVGDAFIAGVAVYLGERAYTFEDRLHVMPVDRLWAPAG
;
A
#
# COMPACT_ATOMS: atom_id res chain seq x y z
N MET A 1 -4.92 9.93 15.78
CA MET A 1 -4.86 10.41 14.38
C MET A 1 -6.26 10.46 13.78
N ARG A 2 -6.61 11.49 13.01
CA ARG A 2 -7.90 11.51 12.31
C ARG A 2 -7.73 10.81 10.96
N TRP A 3 -8.32 9.65 10.80
CA TRP A 3 -8.40 8.94 9.55
C TRP A 3 -9.24 9.71 8.53
N ALA A 4 -9.09 9.38 7.24
CA ALA A 4 -9.78 10.08 6.17
C ALA A 4 -11.31 10.09 6.36
N ALA A 5 -11.95 11.21 6.05
CA ALA A 5 -13.40 11.37 6.16
C ALA A 5 -14.21 10.53 5.16
N SER A 6 -13.56 10.09 4.05
CA SER A 6 -14.19 9.25 3.02
C SER A 6 -13.61 7.84 3.12
N PRO A 7 -14.45 6.82 3.36
CA PRO A 7 -13.98 5.45 3.43
C PRO A 7 -13.51 4.98 2.05
N LYS A 8 -12.43 4.17 2.04
CA LYS A 8 -11.95 3.45 0.87
C LYS A 8 -12.53 2.04 0.93
N LEU A 9 -13.22 1.62 -0.12
CA LEU A 9 -13.85 0.30 -0.18
C LEU A 9 -12.94 -0.67 -0.92
N HIS A 10 -12.57 -1.75 -0.25
CA HIS A 10 -11.84 -2.86 -0.84
C HIS A 10 -12.69 -4.14 -0.79
N MET A 11 -12.64 -4.93 -1.86
CA MET A 11 -13.24 -6.26 -1.84
C MET A 11 -12.34 -7.21 -1.03
N MET A 12 -12.96 -8.03 -0.19
CA MET A 12 -12.22 -8.98 0.64
C MET A 12 -11.56 -10.11 -0.16
N ASP A 13 -12.08 -10.42 -1.34
CA ASP A 13 -11.55 -11.45 -2.21
C ASP A 13 -11.11 -10.83 -3.54
N SER A 14 -9.79 -10.80 -3.77
CA SER A 14 -9.19 -10.25 -4.98
C SER A 14 -9.46 -11.10 -6.22
N GLY A 15 -9.70 -12.40 -6.06
CA GLY A 15 -10.10 -13.29 -7.16
C GLY A 15 -11.51 -12.98 -7.65
N VAL A 16 -12.45 -12.75 -6.73
CA VAL A 16 -13.81 -12.27 -7.08
C VAL A 16 -13.73 -10.89 -7.72
N ALA A 17 -12.92 -9.98 -7.17
CA ALA A 17 -12.72 -8.65 -7.75
C ALA A 17 -12.19 -8.76 -9.20
N ALA A 18 -11.16 -9.56 -9.45
CA ALA A 18 -10.63 -9.80 -10.80
C ALA A 18 -11.71 -10.32 -11.76
N ARG A 19 -12.54 -11.25 -11.30
CA ARG A 19 -13.63 -11.81 -12.08
C ARG A 19 -14.69 -10.77 -12.45
N LEU A 20 -15.09 -9.93 -11.50
CA LEU A 20 -16.07 -8.86 -11.73
C LEU A 20 -15.51 -7.78 -12.67
N MET A 21 -14.23 -7.47 -12.57
CA MET A 21 -13.53 -6.55 -13.49
C MET A 21 -13.21 -7.19 -14.85
N ARG A 22 -13.53 -8.46 -15.02
CA ARG A 22 -13.22 -9.25 -16.24
C ARG A 22 -11.73 -9.21 -16.60
N LEU A 23 -10.87 -9.15 -15.59
CA LEU A 23 -9.43 -9.26 -15.77
C LEU A 23 -9.04 -10.71 -16.00
N SER A 24 -8.16 -10.92 -16.98
CA SER A 24 -7.55 -12.22 -17.26
C SER A 24 -6.06 -12.05 -17.57
N PRO A 25 -5.24 -13.11 -17.43
CA PRO A 25 -3.83 -13.06 -17.79
C PRO A 25 -3.60 -12.57 -19.23
N GLU A 26 -4.48 -12.97 -20.16
CA GLU A 26 -4.40 -12.58 -21.58
C GLU A 26 -4.62 -11.07 -21.76
N LYS A 27 -5.56 -10.48 -21.01
CA LYS A 27 -5.80 -9.03 -21.04
C LYS A 27 -4.61 -8.24 -20.49
N LEU A 28 -4.00 -8.72 -19.40
CA LEU A 28 -2.83 -8.10 -18.82
C LEU A 28 -1.61 -8.17 -19.76
N THR A 29 -1.47 -9.27 -20.48
CA THR A 29 -0.40 -9.45 -21.47
C THR A 29 -0.49 -8.46 -22.63
N ARG A 30 -1.70 -8.03 -23.01
CA ARG A 30 -1.91 -7.02 -24.07
C ARG A 30 -1.50 -5.60 -23.66
N ARG A 31 -1.25 -5.37 -22.36
CA ARG A 31 -0.86 -4.06 -21.80
C ARG A 31 -1.78 -2.91 -22.19
N ASP A 32 -3.06 -3.21 -22.38
CA ASP A 32 -4.08 -2.20 -22.60
C ASP A 32 -4.20 -1.27 -21.37
N PRO A 33 -4.22 0.07 -21.55
CA PRO A 33 -4.19 1.02 -20.44
C PRO A 33 -5.31 0.83 -19.42
N THR A 34 -6.52 0.50 -19.87
CA THR A 34 -7.66 0.24 -18.98
C THR A 34 -7.40 -0.99 -18.11
N SER A 35 -6.93 -2.09 -18.72
CA SER A 35 -6.61 -3.32 -17.99
C SER A 35 -5.45 -3.14 -17.01
N LEU A 36 -4.47 -2.28 -17.32
CA LEU A 36 -3.37 -1.96 -16.41
C LEU A 36 -3.86 -1.11 -15.21
N THR A 37 -4.80 -0.19 -15.44
CA THR A 37 -5.41 0.59 -14.36
C THR A 37 -6.24 -0.31 -13.44
N GLU A 38 -7.06 -1.16 -14.02
CA GLU A 38 -7.87 -2.15 -13.28
C GLU A 38 -6.97 -3.10 -12.46
N PHE A 39 -5.86 -3.54 -13.04
CA PHE A 39 -4.87 -4.37 -12.35
C PHE A 39 -4.22 -3.61 -11.19
N GLY A 40 -3.93 -2.32 -11.34
CA GLY A 40 -3.40 -1.49 -10.26
C GLY A 40 -4.33 -1.46 -9.05
N HIS A 41 -5.62 -1.25 -9.27
CA HIS A 41 -6.63 -1.30 -8.20
C HIS A 41 -6.76 -2.70 -7.57
N LEU A 42 -6.68 -3.74 -8.39
CA LEU A 42 -6.72 -5.11 -7.90
C LEU A 42 -5.51 -5.45 -7.02
N LEU A 43 -4.31 -5.04 -7.46
CA LEU A 43 -3.07 -5.24 -6.71
C LEU A 43 -3.12 -4.50 -5.37
N GLU A 44 -3.60 -3.26 -5.37
CA GLU A 44 -3.82 -2.48 -4.15
C GLU A 44 -4.76 -3.21 -3.19
N THR A 45 -5.94 -3.62 -3.66
CA THR A 45 -6.92 -4.38 -2.88
C THR A 45 -6.30 -5.65 -2.29
N PHE A 46 -5.52 -6.37 -3.06
CA PHE A 46 -4.85 -7.58 -2.63
C PHE A 46 -3.82 -7.30 -1.52
N VAL A 47 -2.90 -6.36 -1.74
CA VAL A 47 -1.84 -6.01 -0.78
C VAL A 47 -2.43 -5.45 0.51
N VAL A 48 -3.40 -4.55 0.43
CA VAL A 48 -4.10 -3.99 1.59
C VAL A 48 -4.76 -5.11 2.40
N GLY A 49 -5.45 -6.04 1.73
CA GLY A 49 -6.09 -7.18 2.37
C GLY A 49 -5.10 -8.11 3.07
N GLU A 50 -3.93 -8.37 2.47
CA GLU A 50 -2.88 -9.19 3.08
C GLU A 50 -2.32 -8.52 4.35
N ILE A 51 -1.94 -7.25 4.27
CA ILE A 51 -1.39 -6.53 5.43
C ILE A 51 -2.42 -6.39 6.54
N GLN A 52 -3.69 -6.16 6.22
CA GLN A 52 -4.78 -6.12 7.22
C GLN A 52 -4.94 -7.46 7.93
N ARG A 53 -4.87 -8.59 7.19
CA ARG A 53 -4.93 -9.92 7.80
C ARG A 53 -3.76 -10.16 8.72
N GLU A 54 -2.53 -9.84 8.29
CA GLU A 54 -1.36 -9.99 9.15
C GLU A 54 -1.46 -9.10 10.39
N ALA A 55 -1.85 -7.84 10.24
CA ALA A 55 -2.03 -6.92 11.36
C ALA A 55 -3.06 -7.42 12.38
N SER A 56 -4.10 -8.16 11.94
CA SER A 56 -5.13 -8.70 12.83
C SER A 56 -4.64 -9.82 13.76
N TRP A 57 -3.50 -10.42 13.46
CA TRP A 57 -2.88 -11.48 14.30
C TRP A 57 -1.77 -10.92 15.21
N LEU A 58 -1.37 -9.68 15.01
CA LEU A 58 -0.28 -9.06 15.79
C LEU A 58 -0.84 -8.31 16.99
N ASP A 59 -0.24 -8.54 18.15
CA ASP A 59 -0.48 -7.72 19.32
C ASP A 59 0.13 -6.33 19.16
N GLY A 60 -0.48 -5.33 19.79
CA GLY A 60 0.04 -3.96 19.78
C GLY A 60 -0.33 -3.13 18.54
N ILE A 61 -1.30 -3.58 17.75
CA ILE A 61 -1.87 -2.80 16.64
C ILE A 61 -3.14 -2.10 17.12
N ALA A 62 -3.12 -0.78 17.16
CA ALA A 62 -4.26 0.06 17.55
C ALA A 62 -5.28 0.21 16.43
N GLY A 63 -4.81 0.24 15.17
CA GLY A 63 -5.71 0.41 14.04
C GLY A 63 -5.03 0.31 12.69
N VAL A 64 -5.86 0.10 11.68
CA VAL A 64 -5.46 0.06 10.27
C VAL A 64 -6.44 0.92 9.48
N GLY A 65 -5.92 1.77 8.60
CA GLY A 65 -6.73 2.66 7.78
C GLY A 65 -5.96 3.21 6.59
N HIS A 66 -6.51 4.20 5.93
CA HIS A 66 -5.80 4.95 4.90
C HIS A 66 -5.70 6.43 5.32
N TRP A 67 -4.75 7.14 4.76
CA TRP A 67 -4.58 8.56 5.02
C TRP A 67 -4.86 9.37 3.76
N ARG A 68 -5.58 10.48 3.91
CA ARG A 68 -5.90 11.38 2.81
C ARG A 68 -5.96 12.82 3.30
N THR A 69 -5.40 13.73 2.48
CA THR A 69 -5.52 15.17 2.69
C THR A 69 -6.71 15.75 1.94
N ARG A 70 -7.07 16.99 2.29
CA ARG A 70 -8.09 17.76 1.53
C ARG A 70 -7.62 18.09 0.11
N ASP A 71 -6.31 18.18 -0.09
CA ASP A 71 -5.70 18.52 -1.38
C ASP A 71 -5.53 17.30 -2.29
N GLY A 72 -5.97 16.12 -1.84
CA GLY A 72 -6.01 14.90 -2.63
C GLY A 72 -4.79 14.00 -2.52
N ASP A 73 -3.82 14.31 -1.65
CA ASP A 73 -2.76 13.35 -1.33
C ASP A 73 -3.34 12.14 -0.59
N GLU A 74 -2.91 10.96 -0.94
CA GLU A 74 -3.42 9.71 -0.37
C GLU A 74 -2.27 8.73 -0.13
N VAL A 75 -2.34 8.02 1.00
CA VAL A 75 -1.53 6.83 1.31
C VAL A 75 -2.46 5.64 1.44
N ASP A 76 -2.19 4.59 0.70
CA ASP A 76 -3.11 3.46 0.53
C ASP A 76 -3.43 2.74 1.83
N LEU A 77 -2.45 2.57 2.70
CA LEU A 77 -2.62 1.92 3.99
C LEU A 77 -1.71 2.52 5.05
N VAL A 78 -2.25 2.70 6.22
CA VAL A 78 -1.52 3.13 7.42
C VAL A 78 -1.86 2.18 8.55
N VAL A 79 -0.83 1.64 9.18
CA VAL A 79 -0.94 0.82 10.39
C VAL A 79 -0.47 1.66 11.57
N GLU A 80 -1.32 1.79 12.58
CA GLU A 80 -1.02 2.49 13.83
C GLU A 80 -0.86 1.46 14.95
N ARG A 81 0.23 1.59 15.70
CA ARG A 81 0.49 0.78 16.88
C ARG A 81 -0.09 1.42 18.13
N ASP A 82 -0.24 0.63 19.20
CA ASP A 82 -0.75 1.09 20.51
C ASP A 82 0.11 2.20 21.13
N ASP A 83 1.40 2.25 20.80
CA ASP A 83 2.32 3.31 21.22
C ASP A 83 2.25 4.59 20.36
N GLY A 84 1.32 4.61 19.38
CA GLY A 84 1.15 5.72 18.45
C GLY A 84 2.11 5.73 17.27
N ALA A 85 2.99 4.73 17.16
CA ALA A 85 3.90 4.61 16.03
C ALA A 85 3.15 4.23 14.75
N ILE A 86 3.61 4.75 13.60
CA ILE A 86 2.94 4.62 12.31
C ILE A 86 3.86 3.98 11.28
N ILE A 87 3.31 3.02 10.55
CA ILE A 87 3.90 2.45 9.34
C ILE A 87 2.92 2.69 8.19
N ALA A 88 3.43 3.23 7.08
CA ALA A 88 2.64 3.57 5.91
C ALA A 88 3.00 2.68 4.71
N PHE A 89 2.01 2.33 3.89
CA PHE A 89 2.20 1.53 2.70
C PHE A 89 1.55 2.20 1.49
N GLU A 90 2.27 2.18 0.38
CA GLU A 90 1.82 2.61 -0.94
C GLU A 90 1.99 1.45 -1.90
N VAL A 91 1.02 1.20 -2.77
CA VAL A 91 1.06 0.08 -3.73
C VAL A 91 1.22 0.61 -5.14
N LYS A 92 2.22 0.13 -5.85
CA LYS A 92 2.53 0.52 -7.22
C LYS A 92 2.56 -0.69 -8.15
N ALA A 93 1.70 -0.69 -9.16
CA ALA A 93 1.63 -1.76 -10.16
C ALA A 93 2.73 -1.67 -11.25
N GLY A 94 3.79 -0.93 -10.99
CA GLY A 94 4.95 -0.81 -11.86
C GLY A 94 6.16 -1.56 -11.33
N SER A 95 7.17 -1.74 -12.20
CA SER A 95 8.46 -2.33 -11.84
C SER A 95 9.52 -1.30 -11.44
N ARG A 96 9.14 -0.02 -11.36
CA ARG A 96 10.03 1.09 -10.98
C ARG A 96 9.31 2.04 -10.06
N ILE A 97 10.03 2.55 -9.06
CA ILE A 97 9.58 3.59 -8.14
C ILE A 97 10.32 4.88 -8.45
N GLN A 98 9.59 5.98 -8.46
CA GLN A 98 10.13 7.33 -8.67
C GLN A 98 9.95 8.18 -7.41
N GLY A 99 10.73 9.25 -7.30
CA GLY A 99 10.66 10.15 -6.14
C GLY A 99 9.27 10.76 -5.90
N GLY A 100 8.50 11.00 -6.97
CA GLY A 100 7.12 11.49 -6.89
C GLY A 100 6.15 10.51 -6.21
N ASP A 101 6.42 9.21 -6.31
CA ASP A 101 5.57 8.17 -5.70
C ASP A 101 5.55 8.26 -4.17
N PHE A 102 6.59 8.84 -3.56
CA PHE A 102 6.69 9.01 -2.11
C PHE A 102 6.13 10.35 -1.61
N GLN A 103 5.65 11.23 -2.47
CA GLN A 103 5.21 12.57 -2.04
C GLN A 103 4.13 12.51 -0.94
N PRO A 104 3.07 11.69 -1.03
CA PRO A 104 2.09 11.58 0.05
C PRO A 104 2.69 11.05 1.36
N MET A 105 3.58 10.05 1.28
CA MET A 105 4.24 9.51 2.47
C MET A 105 5.17 10.52 3.13
N ARG A 106 5.87 11.35 2.37
CA ARG A 106 6.69 12.45 2.93
C ARG A 106 5.82 13.44 3.71
N LYS A 107 4.69 13.83 3.16
CA LYS A 107 3.74 14.72 3.84
C LYS A 107 3.22 14.09 5.13
N LEU A 108 2.88 12.80 5.11
CA LEU A 108 2.46 12.08 6.30
C LEU A 108 3.60 12.04 7.32
N ARG A 109 4.80 11.61 6.93
CA ARG A 109 6.00 11.57 7.77
C ARG A 109 6.26 12.92 8.45
N ASP A 110 6.25 13.99 7.66
CA ASP A 110 6.52 15.33 8.16
C ASP A 110 5.41 15.85 9.09
N SER A 111 4.17 15.39 8.90
CA SER A 111 3.04 15.79 9.75
C SER A 111 3.01 15.08 11.11
N VAL A 112 3.49 13.84 11.20
CA VAL A 112 3.46 13.04 12.44
C VAL A 112 4.83 12.94 13.12
N GLY A 113 5.90 13.37 12.45
CA GLY A 113 7.25 13.45 13.01
C GLY A 113 7.81 12.10 13.44
N ASP A 114 8.24 12.01 14.70
CA ASP A 114 8.90 10.80 15.24
C ASP A 114 7.96 9.59 15.34
N ALA A 115 6.65 9.79 15.32
CA ALA A 115 5.69 8.70 15.28
C ALA A 115 5.76 7.90 13.95
N PHE A 116 6.25 8.51 12.86
CA PHE A 116 6.44 7.81 11.60
C PHE A 116 7.68 6.92 11.65
N ILE A 117 7.49 5.60 11.72
CA ILE A 117 8.59 4.63 11.77
C ILE A 117 9.12 4.34 10.37
N ALA A 118 8.22 4.01 9.44
CA ALA A 118 8.58 3.63 8.08
C ALA A 118 7.44 3.87 7.10
N GLY A 119 7.80 4.18 5.86
CA GLY A 119 6.92 4.12 4.71
C GLY A 119 7.48 3.13 3.71
N VAL A 120 6.63 2.26 3.19
CA VAL A 120 7.02 1.18 2.28
C VAL A 120 6.22 1.29 0.98
N ALA A 121 6.92 1.51 -0.13
CA ALA A 121 6.35 1.36 -1.46
C ALA A 121 6.45 -0.11 -1.88
N VAL A 122 5.31 -0.80 -1.95
CA VAL A 122 5.20 -2.18 -2.43
C VAL A 122 5.01 -2.17 -3.93
N TYR A 123 5.83 -2.87 -4.68
CA TYR A 123 5.85 -2.79 -6.14
C TYR A 123 6.12 -4.14 -6.81
N LEU A 124 6.06 -4.18 -8.15
CA LEU A 124 6.29 -5.38 -8.97
C LEU A 124 7.74 -5.53 -9.46
N GLY A 125 8.68 -4.79 -8.91
CA GLY A 125 10.10 -4.96 -9.19
C GLY A 125 10.73 -6.03 -8.31
N GLU A 126 12.05 -6.23 -8.48
CA GLU A 126 12.77 -7.35 -7.87
C GLU A 126 13.60 -6.96 -6.64
N ARG A 127 13.86 -5.67 -6.43
CA ARG A 127 14.82 -5.21 -5.43
C ARG A 127 14.15 -4.54 -4.24
N ALA A 128 14.56 -4.93 -3.03
CA ALA A 128 14.27 -4.19 -1.82
C ALA A 128 15.42 -3.22 -1.53
N TYR A 129 15.12 -1.96 -1.23
CA TYR A 129 16.11 -0.94 -0.89
C TYR A 129 15.51 0.21 -0.10
N THR A 130 16.37 0.96 0.59
CA THR A 130 15.98 2.22 1.21
C THR A 130 16.09 3.33 0.17
N PHE A 131 15.00 4.05 -0.04
CA PHE A 131 14.94 5.16 -0.99
C PHE A 131 15.46 6.46 -0.38
N GLU A 132 14.99 6.78 0.82
CA GLU A 132 15.45 7.91 1.65
C GLU A 132 15.13 7.65 3.13
N ASP A 133 15.33 8.63 4.01
CA ASP A 133 15.07 8.49 5.45
C ASP A 133 13.66 7.92 5.72
N ARG A 134 13.62 6.75 6.34
CA ARG A 134 12.41 6.00 6.71
C ARG A 134 11.46 5.68 5.55
N LEU A 135 11.92 5.78 4.30
CA LEU A 135 11.15 5.39 3.12
C LEU A 135 11.87 4.29 2.36
N HIS A 136 11.15 3.20 2.14
CA HIS A 136 11.69 1.95 1.61
C HIS A 136 10.87 1.47 0.41
N VAL A 137 11.52 0.68 -0.43
CA VAL A 137 10.89 -0.02 -1.56
C VAL A 137 10.99 -1.51 -1.31
N MET A 138 9.89 -2.22 -1.53
CA MET A 138 9.82 -3.65 -1.30
C MET A 138 9.04 -4.36 -2.42
N PRO A 139 9.60 -5.42 -3.01
CA PRO A 139 8.84 -6.28 -3.91
C PRO A 139 7.63 -6.90 -3.23
N VAL A 140 6.53 -7.05 -3.96
CA VAL A 140 5.27 -7.59 -3.42
C VAL A 140 5.42 -9.01 -2.87
N ASP A 141 6.29 -9.83 -3.45
CA ASP A 141 6.55 -11.20 -3.00
C ASP A 141 7.23 -11.29 -1.63
N ARG A 142 7.84 -10.20 -1.17
CA ARG A 142 8.43 -10.12 0.17
C ARG A 142 7.41 -10.06 1.31
N LEU A 143 6.14 -9.82 1.02
CA LEU A 143 5.08 -9.88 2.02
C LEU A 143 4.98 -11.26 2.67
N TRP A 144 5.39 -12.32 1.97
CA TRP A 144 5.35 -13.71 2.47
C TRP A 144 6.73 -14.30 2.73
N ALA A 145 7.78 -13.51 2.59
CA ALA A 145 9.12 -13.99 2.89
C ALA A 145 9.29 -14.13 4.41
N PRO A 146 9.88 -15.23 4.90
CA PRO A 146 10.20 -15.34 6.31
C PRO A 146 11.12 -14.19 6.71
N ALA A 147 10.88 -13.64 7.91
CA ALA A 147 11.79 -12.68 8.51
C ALA A 147 13.15 -13.35 8.66
N GLY A 148 14.16 -12.84 7.96
CA GLY A 148 15.54 -13.34 8.01
C GLY A 148 16.24 -12.96 9.32
#